data_e6b6aeac6aab72d359f143330710ca66
#
_entry.id   e6b6aeac6aab72d359f143330710ca66
#
_cell.length_a   1.000
_cell.length_b   1.000
_cell.length_c   1.000
_cell.angle_alpha   90.00
_cell.angle_beta   90.00
_cell.angle_gamma   90.00
#
_symmetry.space_group_name_H-M   'P 1'
#
loop_
_entity.id
_entity.type
_entity.pdbx_description
1 polymer ?
#
loop_
_entity_poly.entity_id
_entity_poly.type
_entity_poly.pdbx_seq_one_letter_code
_entity_poly.pdbx_strand_id
1 'polypeptide(L)'
;MIGQKTIHSFFSPVSKKRVCTDLNEAEEDAKDPKKKRSAAAAAVAEPSSPSPAPLSPEQLDRIARNKKAALEKLASAQTPPGFGESWRHGLSAEFGKPYFKQLMDFVSEERKRHTVYPPAEQVFTWTQMCNIRDVKVVILGQDPYHGPNQAHGLCFSVKRPVPPPPSLENMYKELVSDIEGFKHPRHGDLTGWAKQGVLLLNAVLTVRAHQANSHKDKGWEAFTDAVVQWLSNNLEGLVFMLWGSYAQKKGATINRKRHHVLQAVHPSPLSAHRGFFGCKHFSKANELLKKSGKSPINWKEL
;
A
#
# COMPACT_ATOMS: atom_id res chain seq x y z
N MET A 1 3.21 51.84 -8.61
CA MET A 1 4.28 51.09 -7.95
C MET A 1 3.68 50.37 -6.77
N ILE A 2 3.34 49.09 -6.91
CA ILE A 2 2.82 48.25 -5.86
C ILE A 2 3.79 47.08 -5.74
N GLY A 3 4.42 46.96 -4.56
CA GLY A 3 5.54 46.07 -4.32
C GLY A 3 5.15 44.59 -4.28
N GLN A 4 5.93 43.78 -4.96
CA GLN A 4 5.92 42.32 -4.88
C GLN A 4 6.44 41.86 -3.50
N LYS A 5 5.59 41.11 -2.75
CA LYS A 5 6.03 40.37 -1.56
C LYS A 5 6.53 38.99 -1.98
N THR A 6 7.79 38.72 -1.71
CA THR A 6 8.50 37.48 -1.96
C THR A 6 8.06 36.36 -1.01
N ILE A 7 7.87 35.15 -1.54
CA ILE A 7 7.41 33.92 -0.87
C ILE A 7 8.59 33.27 -0.10
N HIS A 8 9.11 33.93 0.94
CA HIS A 8 10.24 33.35 1.72
C HIS A 8 9.95 33.17 3.22
N SER A 9 8.69 33.23 3.69
CA SER A 9 8.38 33.24 5.14
C SER A 9 7.63 32.01 5.66
N PHE A 10 7.63 30.86 4.97
CA PHE A 10 6.88 29.68 5.44
C PHE A 10 7.71 28.47 5.87
N PHE A 11 9.02 28.60 6.04
CA PHE A 11 9.84 27.50 6.56
C PHE A 11 10.81 28.00 7.62
N SER A 12 10.38 27.97 8.89
CA SER A 12 11.28 28.01 10.04
C SER A 12 10.89 26.91 11.03
N PRO A 13 11.83 26.05 11.47
CA PRO A 13 11.53 24.99 12.41
C PRO A 13 11.51 25.55 13.85
N VAL A 14 10.41 25.25 14.57
CA VAL A 14 10.29 25.57 15.99
C VAL A 14 11.05 24.52 16.80
N SER A 15 12.15 24.88 17.40
CA SER A 15 12.86 24.07 18.38
C SER A 15 12.19 24.19 19.74
N LYS A 16 11.70 23.07 20.30
CA LYS A 16 11.26 22.99 21.71
C LYS A 16 12.45 22.61 22.59
N LYS A 17 12.90 23.55 23.43
CA LYS A 17 13.84 23.34 24.54
C LYS A 17 13.17 22.45 25.60
N ARG A 18 13.90 21.38 26.00
CA ARG A 18 13.64 20.65 27.24
C ARG A 18 14.19 21.48 28.40
N VAL A 19 13.37 21.68 29.42
CA VAL A 19 13.83 22.19 30.74
C VAL A 19 13.96 20.97 31.64
N CYS A 20 15.19 20.69 32.09
CA CYS A 20 15.48 19.86 33.25
C CYS A 20 15.33 20.71 34.50
N THR A 21 14.69 20.18 35.51
CA THR A 21 14.83 20.66 36.89
C THR A 21 15.18 19.47 37.76
N ASP A 22 16.47 19.44 38.13
CA ASP A 22 16.97 18.71 39.28
C ASP A 22 16.54 19.45 40.56
N LEU A 23 16.17 18.72 41.59
CA LEU A 23 16.40 19.12 42.97
C LEU A 23 16.60 17.88 43.85
N ASN A 24 17.68 17.93 44.53
CA ASN A 24 18.33 17.01 45.46
C ASN A 24 17.77 17.05 46.87
N GLU A 25 18.03 15.93 47.63
CA GLU A 25 18.41 15.82 49.05
C GLU A 25 17.37 16.18 50.14
N ALA A 26 17.16 15.36 51.15
CA ALA A 26 18.04 14.97 52.24
C ALA A 26 17.37 13.93 53.14
N GLU A 27 18.22 13.03 53.62
CA GLU A 27 18.35 12.26 54.84
C GLU A 27 17.48 12.67 56.07
N GLU A 28 17.02 11.75 56.88
CA GLU A 28 17.61 11.21 58.14
C GLU A 28 16.60 10.36 58.96
N ASP A 29 17.03 9.19 59.28
CA ASP A 29 17.22 8.54 60.61
C ASP A 29 16.05 8.30 61.56
N ALA A 30 15.98 7.06 62.02
CA ALA A 30 16.00 6.53 63.37
C ALA A 30 14.98 5.47 63.80
N LYS A 31 15.52 4.28 64.03
CA LYS A 31 15.32 3.37 65.20
C LYS A 31 14.01 2.56 65.37
N ASP A 32 14.24 1.25 65.26
CA ASP A 32 13.68 0.08 65.95
C ASP A 32 13.52 0.22 67.49
N PRO A 33 12.68 -0.52 68.25
CA PRO A 33 12.71 -1.98 68.30
C PRO A 33 11.41 -2.75 68.71
N LYS A 34 11.39 -4.05 68.35
CA LYS A 34 10.88 -5.22 69.09
C LYS A 34 9.47 -5.25 69.67
N LYS A 35 8.62 -6.21 69.18
CA LYS A 35 8.03 -7.23 70.07
C LYS A 35 7.63 -8.49 69.33
N LYS A 36 8.19 -9.60 69.77
CA LYS A 36 7.82 -10.99 69.45
C LYS A 36 6.38 -11.25 69.90
N ARG A 37 5.60 -11.95 69.03
CA ARG A 37 4.64 -12.94 69.51
C ARG A 37 4.49 -14.03 68.41
N SER A 38 4.81 -15.25 68.83
CA SER A 38 4.57 -16.52 68.17
C SER A 38 3.09 -16.80 68.12
N ALA A 39 2.58 -17.18 66.96
CA ALA A 39 1.36 -18.03 66.86
C ALA A 39 1.54 -18.93 65.64
N ALA A 40 1.62 -20.21 65.93
CA ALA A 40 1.57 -21.28 64.96
C ALA A 40 0.19 -21.26 64.26
N ALA A 41 0.19 -21.11 62.94
CA ALA A 41 -1.00 -21.38 62.12
C ALA A 41 -0.66 -22.50 61.16
N ALA A 42 -1.46 -23.56 61.26
CA ALA A 42 -1.40 -24.75 60.43
C ALA A 42 -1.48 -24.41 58.93
N ALA A 43 -0.53 -24.93 58.15
CA ALA A 43 -0.57 -24.88 56.71
C ALA A 43 -1.68 -25.84 56.23
N VAL A 44 -2.79 -25.25 55.76
CA VAL A 44 -3.75 -25.97 54.93
C VAL A 44 -3.15 -25.97 53.52
N ALA A 45 -2.71 -27.16 53.08
CA ALA A 45 -2.29 -27.36 51.70
C ALA A 45 -3.49 -27.19 50.78
N GLU A 46 -3.51 -26.13 49.98
CA GLU A 46 -4.43 -26.04 48.85
C GLU A 46 -4.05 -27.10 47.80
N PRO A 47 -5.06 -27.83 47.22
CA PRO A 47 -4.79 -28.80 46.20
C PRO A 47 -4.29 -28.06 44.94
N SER A 48 -3.03 -28.26 44.57
CA SER A 48 -2.47 -27.83 43.30
C SER A 48 -3.30 -28.40 42.15
N SER A 49 -4.05 -27.55 41.45
CA SER A 49 -4.70 -27.92 40.20
C SER A 49 -3.62 -28.41 39.21
N PRO A 50 -3.83 -29.56 38.56
CA PRO A 50 -2.86 -30.10 37.62
C PRO A 50 -2.68 -29.10 36.48
N SER A 51 -1.45 -28.71 36.18
CA SER A 51 -1.12 -27.94 34.97
C SER A 51 -1.63 -28.70 33.74
N PRO A 52 -2.31 -28.05 32.78
CA PRO A 52 -2.86 -28.73 31.62
C PRO A 52 -1.74 -29.45 30.86
N ALA A 53 -1.96 -30.74 30.57
CA ALA A 53 -1.02 -31.54 29.80
C ALA A 53 -0.73 -30.88 28.43
N PRO A 54 0.48 -30.97 27.91
CA PRO A 54 0.79 -30.42 26.59
C PRO A 54 -0.07 -31.05 25.52
N LEU A 55 -0.61 -30.21 24.61
CA LEU A 55 -1.48 -30.63 23.53
C LEU A 55 -0.75 -31.60 22.59
N SER A 56 -1.46 -32.66 22.15
CA SER A 56 -0.90 -33.61 21.18
C SER A 56 -0.67 -32.90 19.80
N PRO A 57 0.26 -33.40 18.96
CA PRO A 57 0.46 -32.88 17.62
C PRO A 57 -0.81 -32.79 16.79
N GLU A 58 -1.70 -33.80 16.88
CA GLU A 58 -3.00 -33.81 16.22
C GLU A 58 -3.94 -32.69 16.71
N GLN A 59 -3.92 -32.43 18.02
CA GLN A 59 -4.69 -31.34 18.61
C GLN A 59 -4.18 -29.98 18.15
N LEU A 60 -2.86 -29.79 18.08
CA LEU A 60 -2.25 -28.57 17.56
C LEU A 60 -2.60 -28.35 16.10
N ASP A 61 -2.54 -29.38 15.27
CA ASP A 61 -2.93 -29.30 13.84
C ASP A 61 -4.42 -29.01 13.66
N ARG A 62 -5.29 -29.57 14.50
CA ARG A 62 -6.73 -29.28 14.49
C ARG A 62 -6.99 -27.83 14.89
N ILE A 63 -6.31 -27.32 15.92
CA ILE A 63 -6.42 -25.93 16.36
C ILE A 63 -5.94 -25.00 15.24
N ALA A 64 -4.80 -25.29 14.61
CA ALA A 64 -4.27 -24.50 13.50
C ALA A 64 -5.24 -24.46 12.32
N ARG A 65 -5.82 -25.61 11.92
CA ARG A 65 -6.84 -25.69 10.85
C ARG A 65 -8.09 -24.90 11.19
N ASN A 66 -8.62 -25.06 12.41
CA ASN A 66 -9.82 -24.33 12.85
C ASN A 66 -9.57 -22.82 12.94
N LYS A 67 -8.42 -22.40 13.45
CA LYS A 67 -8.00 -20.98 13.49
C LYS A 67 -7.90 -20.40 12.07
N LYS A 68 -7.30 -21.13 11.14
CA LYS A 68 -7.20 -20.73 9.73
C LYS A 68 -8.59 -20.58 9.10
N ALA A 69 -9.46 -21.58 9.26
CA ALA A 69 -10.82 -21.54 8.72
C ALA A 69 -11.67 -20.39 9.32
N ALA A 70 -11.54 -20.13 10.61
CA ALA A 70 -12.22 -19.01 11.28
C ALA A 70 -11.73 -17.65 10.76
N LEU A 71 -10.42 -17.49 10.56
CA LEU A 71 -9.83 -16.28 9.99
C LEU A 71 -10.27 -16.07 8.53
N GLU A 72 -10.31 -17.12 7.73
CA GLU A 72 -10.81 -17.06 6.35
C GLU A 72 -12.30 -16.68 6.29
N LYS A 73 -13.11 -17.25 7.16
CA LYS A 73 -14.54 -16.90 7.27
C LYS A 73 -14.74 -15.45 7.68
N LEU A 74 -13.99 -14.96 8.67
CA LEU A 74 -14.02 -13.57 9.10
C LEU A 74 -13.55 -12.62 7.98
N ALA A 75 -12.44 -12.95 7.33
CA ALA A 75 -11.91 -12.18 6.21
C ALA A 75 -12.90 -12.13 5.04
N SER A 76 -13.60 -13.22 4.73
CA SER A 76 -14.65 -13.26 3.70
C SER A 76 -15.79 -12.29 4.01
N ALA A 77 -16.24 -12.24 5.27
CA ALA A 77 -17.32 -11.35 5.70
C ALA A 77 -16.92 -9.87 5.67
N GLN A 78 -15.62 -9.57 5.79
CA GLN A 78 -15.08 -8.20 5.81
C GLN A 78 -14.43 -7.77 4.49
N THR A 79 -14.41 -8.66 3.48
CA THR A 79 -13.86 -8.33 2.16
C THR A 79 -14.78 -7.35 1.44
N PRO A 80 -14.25 -6.23 0.94
CA PRO A 80 -15.04 -5.31 0.14
C PRO A 80 -15.62 -5.98 -1.12
N PRO A 81 -16.82 -5.57 -1.58
CA PRO A 81 -17.39 -6.08 -2.81
C PRO A 81 -16.47 -5.80 -4.00
N GLY A 82 -16.47 -6.70 -4.99
CA GLY A 82 -15.68 -6.56 -6.20
C GLY A 82 -14.18 -6.88 -6.03
N PHE A 83 -13.77 -7.48 -4.92
CA PHE A 83 -12.39 -7.91 -4.71
C PHE A 83 -12.10 -9.24 -5.41
N GLY A 84 -11.01 -9.34 -6.18
CA GLY A 84 -10.62 -10.56 -6.87
C GLY A 84 -10.27 -11.71 -5.91
N GLU A 85 -10.70 -12.92 -6.23
CA GLU A 85 -10.59 -14.11 -5.35
C GLU A 85 -9.15 -14.39 -4.90
N SER A 86 -8.19 -14.44 -5.82
CA SER A 86 -6.79 -14.72 -5.50
C SER A 86 -6.14 -13.65 -4.62
N TRP A 87 -6.53 -12.40 -4.83
CA TRP A 87 -6.10 -11.25 -4.04
C TRP A 87 -6.73 -11.28 -2.65
N ARG A 88 -8.00 -11.67 -2.55
CA ARG A 88 -8.70 -11.88 -1.29
C ARG A 88 -7.97 -12.89 -0.41
N HIS A 89 -7.56 -14.02 -0.97
CA HIS A 89 -6.78 -15.02 -0.24
C HIS A 89 -5.41 -14.50 0.18
N GLY A 90 -4.70 -13.82 -0.72
CA GLY A 90 -3.37 -13.29 -0.42
C GLY A 90 -3.36 -12.19 0.66
N LEU A 91 -4.41 -11.39 0.72
CA LEU A 91 -4.51 -10.23 1.60
C LEU A 91 -5.49 -10.43 2.77
N SER A 92 -5.95 -11.67 3.01
CA SER A 92 -6.97 -12.00 4.01
C SER A 92 -6.63 -11.49 5.41
N ALA A 93 -5.34 -11.46 5.79
CA ALA A 93 -4.88 -10.97 7.07
C ALA A 93 -5.11 -9.44 7.26
N GLU A 94 -5.32 -8.68 6.19
CA GLU A 94 -5.49 -7.23 6.27
C GLU A 94 -6.93 -6.84 6.61
N PHE A 95 -7.93 -7.58 6.12
CA PHE A 95 -9.34 -7.21 6.24
C PHE A 95 -9.85 -7.17 7.68
N GLY A 96 -9.28 -7.99 8.58
CA GLY A 96 -9.62 -8.03 10.00
C GLY A 96 -8.91 -6.97 10.87
N LYS A 97 -7.97 -6.19 10.29
CA LYS A 97 -7.20 -5.20 11.06
C LYS A 97 -8.03 -3.94 11.36
N PRO A 98 -7.85 -3.32 12.55
CA PRO A 98 -8.59 -2.13 12.93
C PRO A 98 -8.48 -0.98 11.94
N TYR A 99 -7.28 -0.76 11.37
CA TYR A 99 -7.08 0.31 10.39
C TYR A 99 -7.92 0.12 9.12
N PHE A 100 -8.08 -1.14 8.67
CA PHE A 100 -8.84 -1.45 7.46
C PHE A 100 -10.33 -1.19 7.67
N LYS A 101 -10.86 -1.58 8.84
CA LYS A 101 -12.23 -1.24 9.21
C LYS A 101 -12.46 0.26 9.25
N GLN A 102 -11.59 1.00 9.94
CA GLN A 102 -11.66 2.47 10.03
C GLN A 102 -11.60 3.12 8.65
N LEU A 103 -10.76 2.59 7.75
CA LEU A 103 -10.65 3.05 6.37
C LEU A 103 -11.95 2.83 5.60
N MET A 104 -12.57 1.64 5.71
CA MET A 104 -13.84 1.36 5.01
C MET A 104 -14.99 2.19 5.56
N ASP A 105 -15.05 2.38 6.87
CA ASP A 105 -16.03 3.27 7.53
C ASP A 105 -15.84 4.73 7.04
N PHE A 106 -14.59 5.21 6.98
CA PHE A 106 -14.26 6.53 6.45
C PHE A 106 -14.73 6.70 5.00
N VAL A 107 -14.40 5.76 4.11
CA VAL A 107 -14.79 5.83 2.69
C VAL A 107 -16.31 5.81 2.54
N SER A 108 -17.00 5.00 3.35
CA SER A 108 -18.47 4.94 3.37
C SER A 108 -19.08 6.29 3.75
N GLU A 109 -18.58 6.93 4.81
CA GLU A 109 -19.04 8.26 5.25
C GLU A 109 -18.72 9.36 4.23
N GLU A 110 -17.54 9.28 3.59
CA GLU A 110 -17.17 10.20 2.51
C GLU A 110 -18.15 10.14 1.34
N ARG A 111 -18.56 8.94 0.93
CA ARG A 111 -19.51 8.75 -0.18
C ARG A 111 -20.93 9.26 0.13
N LYS A 112 -21.31 9.37 1.40
CA LYS A 112 -22.60 9.97 1.79
C LYS A 112 -22.61 11.49 1.64
N ARG A 113 -21.44 12.12 1.76
CA ARG A 113 -21.32 13.60 1.85
C ARG A 113 -20.70 14.22 0.60
N HIS A 114 -19.96 13.44 -0.17
CA HIS A 114 -19.16 13.92 -1.28
C HIS A 114 -19.22 12.95 -2.46
N THR A 115 -19.00 13.48 -3.67
CA THR A 115 -18.67 12.65 -4.82
C THR A 115 -17.26 12.12 -4.66
N VAL A 116 -17.09 10.80 -4.63
CA VAL A 116 -15.81 10.11 -4.44
C VAL A 116 -15.50 9.24 -5.66
N TYR A 117 -14.31 9.39 -6.20
CA TYR A 117 -13.79 8.58 -7.30
C TYR A 117 -12.74 7.56 -6.83
N PRO A 118 -12.63 6.40 -7.54
CA PRO A 118 -13.56 5.88 -8.53
C PRO A 118 -14.90 5.49 -7.89
N PRO A 119 -15.93 5.12 -8.69
CA PRO A 119 -17.16 4.49 -8.18
C PRO A 119 -16.84 3.28 -7.30
N ALA A 120 -17.74 2.97 -6.35
CA ALA A 120 -17.46 1.96 -5.31
C ALA A 120 -17.06 0.59 -5.89
N GLU A 121 -17.75 0.15 -6.93
CA GLU A 121 -17.52 -1.11 -7.63
C GLU A 121 -16.20 -1.15 -8.42
N GLN A 122 -15.53 0.00 -8.61
CA GLN A 122 -14.29 0.10 -9.38
C GLN A 122 -13.04 0.33 -8.52
N VAL A 123 -13.18 0.52 -7.21
CA VAL A 123 -12.04 0.76 -6.31
C VAL A 123 -11.01 -0.37 -6.38
N PHE A 124 -11.50 -1.60 -6.52
CA PHE A 124 -10.68 -2.81 -6.53
C PHE A 124 -10.55 -3.47 -7.92
N THR A 125 -10.81 -2.73 -9.00
CA THR A 125 -10.66 -3.23 -10.39
C THR A 125 -9.30 -3.88 -10.63
N TRP A 126 -8.22 -3.34 -10.07
CA TRP A 126 -6.87 -3.87 -10.19
C TRP A 126 -6.73 -5.33 -9.68
N THR A 127 -7.59 -5.77 -8.76
CA THR A 127 -7.60 -7.15 -8.25
C THR A 127 -8.30 -8.14 -9.18
N GLN A 128 -9.08 -7.63 -10.15
CA GLN A 128 -9.87 -8.45 -11.07
C GLN A 128 -9.15 -8.69 -12.40
N MET A 129 -8.04 -7.99 -12.65
CA MET A 129 -7.38 -8.00 -13.95
C MET A 129 -6.50 -9.24 -14.17
N CYS A 130 -5.83 -9.73 -13.14
CA CYS A 130 -5.03 -10.94 -13.16
C CYS A 130 -4.97 -11.58 -11.78
N ASN A 131 -4.56 -12.86 -11.73
CA ASN A 131 -4.30 -13.53 -10.47
C ASN A 131 -3.11 -12.85 -9.74
N ILE A 132 -3.13 -12.79 -8.41
CA ILE A 132 -2.06 -12.17 -7.61
C ILE A 132 -0.69 -12.81 -7.90
N ARG A 133 -0.64 -14.11 -8.24
CA ARG A 133 0.59 -14.82 -8.57
C ARG A 133 1.08 -14.61 -10.00
N ASP A 134 0.22 -14.06 -10.86
CA ASP A 134 0.53 -13.77 -12.27
C ASP A 134 1.07 -12.35 -12.48
N VAL A 135 1.18 -11.56 -11.40
CA VAL A 135 1.80 -10.25 -11.45
C VAL A 135 3.26 -10.38 -11.89
N LYS A 136 3.65 -9.56 -12.86
CA LYS A 136 4.98 -9.49 -13.46
C LYS A 136 5.63 -8.13 -13.32
N VAL A 137 4.84 -7.08 -13.52
CA VAL A 137 5.27 -5.68 -13.42
C VAL A 137 4.37 -4.95 -12.43
N VAL A 138 4.95 -4.06 -11.63
CA VAL A 138 4.20 -3.18 -10.70
C VAL A 138 4.52 -1.73 -11.03
N ILE A 139 3.49 -0.95 -11.36
CA ILE A 139 3.57 0.50 -11.54
C ILE A 139 2.81 1.14 -10.39
N LEU A 140 3.50 1.99 -9.61
CA LEU A 140 2.91 2.68 -8.46
C LEU A 140 2.54 4.13 -8.83
N GLY A 141 1.24 4.43 -8.72
CA GLY A 141 0.70 5.78 -8.75
C GLY A 141 0.53 6.37 -7.35
N GLN A 142 0.10 7.61 -7.26
CA GLN A 142 -0.13 8.31 -5.99
C GLN A 142 -1.58 8.17 -5.55
N ASP A 143 -2.50 8.88 -6.18
CA ASP A 143 -3.93 8.86 -5.95
C ASP A 143 -4.70 8.82 -7.28
N PRO A 144 -6.02 8.50 -7.27
CA PRO A 144 -6.81 8.45 -8.50
C PRO A 144 -6.96 9.85 -9.13
N TYR A 145 -7.23 9.89 -10.41
CA TYR A 145 -7.73 11.10 -11.06
C TYR A 145 -9.02 11.56 -10.39
N HIS A 146 -9.10 12.87 -10.14
CA HIS A 146 -10.22 13.48 -9.41
C HIS A 146 -11.26 14.19 -10.30
N GLY A 147 -11.11 14.09 -11.62
CA GLY A 147 -12.11 14.55 -12.59
C GLY A 147 -13.20 13.51 -12.82
N PRO A 148 -14.38 13.94 -13.29
CA PRO A 148 -15.50 13.04 -13.57
C PRO A 148 -15.13 11.99 -14.62
N ASN A 149 -15.57 10.75 -14.42
CA ASN A 149 -15.41 9.61 -15.34
C ASN A 149 -13.95 9.22 -15.68
N GLN A 150 -12.95 9.74 -14.96
CA GLN A 150 -11.54 9.44 -15.20
C GLN A 150 -11.10 8.15 -14.49
N ALA A 151 -11.14 8.15 -13.15
CA ALA A 151 -10.65 7.04 -12.35
C ALA A 151 -11.57 5.81 -12.43
N HIS A 152 -10.96 4.64 -12.62
CA HIS A 152 -11.67 3.36 -12.68
C HIS A 152 -10.92 2.21 -11.98
N GLY A 153 -10.04 2.54 -11.02
CA GLY A 153 -9.33 1.57 -10.19
C GLY A 153 -7.99 1.07 -10.74
N LEU A 154 -7.50 1.65 -11.84
CA LEU A 154 -6.15 1.39 -12.38
C LEU A 154 -5.38 2.72 -12.43
N CYS A 155 -4.18 2.78 -11.83
CA CYS A 155 -3.38 4.01 -11.86
C CYS A 155 -3.00 4.40 -13.29
N PHE A 156 -2.94 5.72 -13.55
CA PHE A 156 -2.69 6.33 -14.87
C PHE A 156 -3.75 6.07 -15.94
N SER A 157 -4.65 5.11 -15.74
CA SER A 157 -5.64 4.69 -16.73
C SER A 157 -6.94 5.51 -16.65
N VAL A 158 -7.55 5.76 -17.81
CA VAL A 158 -8.90 6.32 -17.93
C VAL A 158 -9.70 5.51 -18.96
N LYS A 159 -11.01 5.35 -18.72
CA LYS A 159 -11.87 4.64 -19.67
C LYS A 159 -12.25 5.51 -20.87
N ARG A 160 -12.51 4.88 -22.02
CA ARG A 160 -13.15 5.56 -23.15
C ARG A 160 -14.52 6.12 -22.75
N PRO A 161 -14.92 7.31 -23.20
CA PRO A 161 -14.28 8.16 -24.22
C PRO A 161 -13.30 9.21 -23.65
N VAL A 162 -12.92 9.13 -22.36
CA VAL A 162 -12.05 10.12 -21.73
C VAL A 162 -10.68 10.15 -22.42
N PRO A 163 -10.20 11.33 -22.86
CA PRO A 163 -8.88 11.45 -23.48
C PRO A 163 -7.77 11.14 -22.47
N PRO A 164 -6.61 10.63 -22.93
CA PRO A 164 -5.49 10.35 -22.04
C PRO A 164 -5.05 11.62 -21.28
N PRO A 165 -4.90 11.56 -19.94
CA PRO A 165 -4.39 12.67 -19.17
C PRO A 165 -2.91 12.97 -19.48
N PRO A 166 -2.39 14.17 -19.18
CA PRO A 166 -1.05 14.60 -19.59
C PRO A 166 0.10 13.68 -19.17
N SER A 167 0.01 13.04 -17.99
CA SER A 167 1.03 12.07 -17.57
C SER A 167 1.00 10.81 -18.43
N LEU A 168 -0.17 10.33 -18.81
CA LEU A 168 -0.32 9.17 -19.68
C LEU A 168 0.12 9.49 -21.12
N GLU A 169 -0.16 10.70 -21.61
CA GLU A 169 0.38 11.19 -22.88
C GLU A 169 1.91 11.12 -22.92
N ASN A 170 2.57 11.50 -21.82
CA ASN A 170 4.02 11.40 -21.71
C ASN A 170 4.51 9.94 -21.65
N MET A 171 3.76 9.05 -21.02
CA MET A 171 4.06 7.61 -21.06
C MET A 171 3.97 7.07 -22.49
N TYR A 172 2.97 7.48 -23.26
CA TYR A 172 2.85 7.08 -24.68
C TYR A 172 3.95 7.65 -25.57
N LYS A 173 4.40 8.89 -25.32
CA LYS A 173 5.58 9.46 -26.02
C LYS A 173 6.84 8.66 -25.74
N GLU A 174 7.07 8.26 -24.50
CA GLU A 174 8.19 7.37 -24.14
C GLU A 174 8.07 5.99 -24.82
N LEU A 175 6.88 5.40 -24.82
CA LEU A 175 6.61 4.12 -25.49
C LEU A 175 6.87 4.15 -27.00
N VAL A 176 6.52 5.25 -27.68
CA VAL A 176 6.79 5.42 -29.13
C VAL A 176 8.29 5.36 -29.41
N SER A 177 9.13 5.89 -28.52
CA SER A 177 10.58 5.88 -28.70
C SER A 177 11.27 4.62 -28.15
N ASP A 178 10.66 3.91 -27.20
CA ASP A 178 11.25 2.76 -26.49
C ASP A 178 10.84 1.42 -27.08
N ILE A 179 9.61 1.30 -27.61
CA ILE A 179 9.05 0.04 -28.13
C ILE A 179 8.82 0.15 -29.63
N GLU A 180 9.61 -0.61 -30.39
CA GLU A 180 9.51 -0.63 -31.84
C GLU A 180 8.10 -0.94 -32.32
N GLY A 181 7.57 -0.10 -33.21
CA GLY A 181 6.23 -0.24 -33.79
C GLY A 181 5.09 0.03 -32.81
N PHE A 182 5.33 0.62 -31.63
CA PHE A 182 4.27 1.15 -30.80
C PHE A 182 3.63 2.37 -31.48
N LYS A 183 2.30 2.37 -31.54
CA LYS A 183 1.51 3.49 -32.08
C LYS A 183 0.63 4.04 -30.97
N HIS A 184 0.50 5.36 -30.89
CA HIS A 184 -0.37 6.01 -29.92
C HIS A 184 -1.83 5.49 -30.06
N PRO A 185 -2.44 4.94 -28.97
CA PRO A 185 -3.70 4.20 -29.07
C PRO A 185 -4.95 5.09 -29.21
N ARG A 186 -4.78 6.43 -29.10
CA ARG A 186 -5.88 7.43 -29.10
C ARG A 186 -6.93 7.24 -27.98
N HIS A 187 -6.61 6.48 -26.95
CA HIS A 187 -7.41 6.30 -25.72
C HIS A 187 -6.49 6.08 -24.54
N GLY A 188 -7.02 6.22 -23.32
CA GLY A 188 -6.25 6.09 -22.08
C GLY A 188 -6.53 4.81 -21.29
N ASP A 189 -7.17 3.81 -21.88
CA ASP A 189 -7.50 2.57 -21.19
C ASP A 189 -6.30 1.60 -21.23
N LEU A 190 -5.75 1.28 -20.04
CA LEU A 190 -4.61 0.40 -19.84
C LEU A 190 -5.01 -1.01 -19.38
N THR A 191 -6.28 -1.37 -19.52
CA THR A 191 -6.80 -2.68 -19.10
C THR A 191 -6.06 -3.84 -19.77
N GLY A 192 -5.61 -3.68 -21.03
CA GLY A 192 -4.83 -4.71 -21.74
C GLY A 192 -3.50 -5.01 -21.07
N TRP A 193 -2.80 -4.01 -20.51
CA TRP A 193 -1.60 -4.26 -19.73
C TRP A 193 -1.93 -4.98 -18.41
N ALA A 194 -2.98 -4.53 -17.72
CA ALA A 194 -3.37 -5.11 -16.44
C ALA A 194 -3.71 -6.60 -16.56
N LYS A 195 -4.38 -7.02 -17.63
CA LYS A 195 -4.69 -8.43 -17.93
C LYS A 195 -3.46 -9.29 -18.20
N GLN A 196 -2.34 -8.68 -18.60
CA GLN A 196 -1.07 -9.38 -18.83
C GLN A 196 -0.22 -9.53 -17.56
N GLY A 197 -0.67 -9.03 -16.40
CA GLY A 197 0.06 -9.05 -15.14
C GLY A 197 0.82 -7.77 -14.83
N VAL A 198 0.44 -6.63 -15.41
CA VAL A 198 0.90 -5.30 -14.99
C VAL A 198 -0.03 -4.79 -13.90
N LEU A 199 0.43 -4.80 -12.66
CA LEU A 199 -0.32 -4.20 -11.55
C LEU A 199 -0.22 -2.67 -11.61
N LEU A 200 -1.34 -2.02 -11.90
CA LEU A 200 -1.49 -0.56 -11.94
C LEU A 200 -2.12 -0.09 -10.63
N LEU A 201 -1.29 0.15 -9.60
CA LEU A 201 -1.73 0.38 -8.23
C LEU A 201 -1.44 1.82 -7.78
N ASN A 202 -2.47 2.55 -7.38
CA ASN A 202 -2.29 3.79 -6.62
C ASN A 202 -1.99 3.50 -5.14
N ALA A 203 -1.26 4.38 -4.49
CA ALA A 203 -1.02 4.28 -3.04
C ALA A 203 -2.28 4.62 -2.24
N VAL A 204 -3.09 5.57 -2.73
CA VAL A 204 -4.41 5.94 -2.21
C VAL A 204 -5.44 5.53 -3.26
N LEU A 205 -6.49 4.80 -2.87
CA LEU A 205 -7.40 4.19 -3.85
C LEU A 205 -8.70 4.96 -4.07
N THR A 206 -8.95 6.01 -3.29
CA THR A 206 -10.13 6.88 -3.44
C THR A 206 -9.75 8.35 -3.31
N VAL A 207 -10.57 9.22 -3.88
CA VAL A 207 -10.36 10.68 -3.85
C VAL A 207 -11.70 11.41 -3.94
N ARG A 208 -11.85 12.58 -3.30
CA ARG A 208 -13.01 13.46 -3.54
C ARG A 208 -12.91 14.10 -4.92
N ALA A 209 -14.06 14.31 -5.56
CA ALA A 209 -14.14 15.05 -6.82
C ALA A 209 -13.42 16.40 -6.69
N HIS A 210 -12.57 16.70 -7.67
CA HIS A 210 -11.79 17.94 -7.80
C HIS A 210 -10.79 18.25 -6.66
N GLN A 211 -10.54 17.30 -5.73
CA GLN A 211 -9.65 17.52 -4.56
C GLN A 211 -8.55 16.45 -4.51
N ALA A 212 -7.48 16.65 -5.27
CA ALA A 212 -6.32 15.75 -5.22
C ALA A 212 -5.81 15.55 -3.77
N ASN A 213 -5.37 14.33 -3.45
CA ASN A 213 -4.86 13.95 -2.13
C ASN A 213 -5.88 14.04 -0.97
N SER A 214 -7.16 14.25 -1.22
CA SER A 214 -8.18 14.42 -0.17
C SER A 214 -8.33 13.20 0.76
N HIS A 215 -7.98 12.00 0.31
CA HIS A 215 -8.02 10.77 1.11
C HIS A 215 -6.64 10.26 1.53
N LYS A 216 -5.62 11.11 1.40
CA LYS A 216 -4.28 10.82 1.90
C LYS A 216 -4.28 10.66 3.43
N ASP A 217 -3.42 9.77 3.95
CA ASP A 217 -3.26 9.51 5.39
C ASP A 217 -4.55 9.02 6.09
N LYS A 218 -5.47 8.39 5.33
CA LYS A 218 -6.72 7.80 5.85
C LYS A 218 -6.69 6.28 6.00
N GLY A 219 -5.55 5.65 5.69
CA GLY A 219 -5.35 4.20 5.83
C GLY A 219 -5.10 3.46 4.52
N TRP A 220 -5.34 4.09 3.35
CA TRP A 220 -5.06 3.48 2.05
C TRP A 220 -3.60 3.10 1.88
N GLU A 221 -2.69 3.97 2.33
CA GLU A 221 -1.25 3.76 2.22
C GLU A 221 -0.80 2.49 2.97
N ALA A 222 -1.34 2.26 4.17
CA ALA A 222 -1.05 1.05 4.95
C ALA A 222 -1.54 -0.22 4.22
N PHE A 223 -2.73 -0.17 3.63
CA PHE A 223 -3.27 -1.28 2.85
C PHE A 223 -2.44 -1.56 1.59
N THR A 224 -2.11 -0.54 0.82
CA THR A 224 -1.33 -0.71 -0.41
C THR A 224 0.15 -1.01 -0.13
N ASP A 225 0.70 -0.64 1.05
CA ASP A 225 1.99 -1.13 1.52
C ASP A 225 1.95 -2.63 1.80
N ALA A 226 0.87 -3.13 2.41
CA ALA A 226 0.67 -4.56 2.61
C ALA A 226 0.59 -5.32 1.27
N VAL A 227 -0.05 -4.74 0.24
CA VAL A 227 -0.06 -5.31 -1.13
C VAL A 227 1.36 -5.43 -1.69
N VAL A 228 2.13 -4.34 -1.68
CA VAL A 228 3.52 -4.32 -2.18
C VAL A 228 4.38 -5.30 -1.41
N GLN A 229 4.23 -5.34 -0.08
CA GLN A 229 4.98 -6.25 0.80
C GLN A 229 4.65 -7.72 0.52
N TRP A 230 3.35 -8.03 0.32
CA TRP A 230 2.93 -9.39 -0.03
C TRP A 230 3.59 -9.85 -1.33
N LEU A 231 3.55 -9.02 -2.38
CA LEU A 231 4.18 -9.32 -3.65
C LEU A 231 5.69 -9.51 -3.50
N SER A 232 6.34 -8.62 -2.75
CA SER A 232 7.79 -8.67 -2.51
C SER A 232 8.23 -9.90 -1.71
N ASN A 233 7.37 -10.43 -0.84
CA ASN A 233 7.72 -11.58 0.00
C ASN A 233 7.37 -12.92 -0.65
N ASN A 234 6.34 -12.96 -1.49
CA ASN A 234 5.76 -14.22 -1.99
C ASN A 234 6.07 -14.52 -3.47
N LEU A 235 6.56 -13.53 -4.22
CA LEU A 235 6.92 -13.69 -5.63
C LEU A 235 8.42 -13.43 -5.84
N GLU A 236 8.89 -13.69 -7.06
CA GLU A 236 10.27 -13.47 -7.47
C GLU A 236 10.34 -12.88 -8.88
N GLY A 237 11.43 -12.16 -9.17
CA GLY A 237 11.71 -11.63 -10.50
C GLY A 237 10.66 -10.62 -10.98
N LEU A 238 9.96 -9.92 -10.09
CA LEU A 238 9.06 -8.83 -10.47
C LEU A 238 9.87 -7.61 -10.90
N VAL A 239 9.27 -6.79 -11.76
CA VAL A 239 9.82 -5.48 -12.14
C VAL A 239 8.94 -4.39 -11.54
N PHE A 240 9.49 -3.60 -10.63
CA PHE A 240 8.84 -2.44 -10.06
C PHE A 240 9.26 -1.18 -10.80
N MET A 241 8.32 -0.47 -11.39
CA MET A 241 8.52 0.82 -12.04
C MET A 241 8.06 1.93 -11.09
N LEU A 242 9.02 2.65 -10.50
CA LEU A 242 8.81 3.66 -9.46
C LEU A 242 9.10 5.05 -10.04
N TRP A 243 8.04 5.76 -10.40
CA TRP A 243 8.13 7.06 -11.05
C TRP A 243 7.80 8.19 -10.08
N GLY A 244 8.82 9.00 -9.76
CA GLY A 244 8.75 10.10 -8.81
C GLY A 244 9.04 9.69 -7.37
N SER A 245 9.33 10.70 -6.54
CA SER A 245 9.76 10.51 -5.15
C SER A 245 8.74 9.75 -4.29
N TYR A 246 7.45 9.94 -4.54
CA TYR A 246 6.40 9.28 -3.78
C TYR A 246 6.41 7.75 -4.00
N ALA A 247 6.41 7.32 -5.27
CA ALA A 247 6.50 5.89 -5.62
C ALA A 247 7.81 5.27 -5.14
N GLN A 248 8.93 5.99 -5.23
CA GLN A 248 10.24 5.54 -4.76
C GLN A 248 10.29 5.34 -3.24
N LYS A 249 9.68 6.25 -2.46
CA LYS A 249 9.54 6.09 -1.00
C LYS A 249 8.70 4.88 -0.66
N LYS A 250 7.56 4.70 -1.33
CA LYS A 250 6.69 3.54 -1.15
C LYS A 250 7.39 2.22 -1.49
N GLY A 251 8.23 2.22 -2.51
CA GLY A 251 9.03 1.07 -2.93
C GLY A 251 10.31 0.84 -2.12
N ALA A 252 10.57 1.59 -1.04
CA ALA A 252 11.80 1.46 -0.24
C ALA A 252 11.94 0.09 0.44
N THR A 253 10.82 -0.55 0.76
CA THR A 253 10.77 -1.86 1.44
C THR A 253 10.86 -3.06 0.50
N ILE A 254 10.90 -2.84 -0.82
CA ILE A 254 11.00 -3.91 -1.81
C ILE A 254 12.34 -4.63 -1.69
N ASN A 255 12.30 -5.96 -1.63
CA ASN A 255 13.51 -6.78 -1.60
C ASN A 255 14.24 -6.79 -2.96
N ARG A 256 15.24 -5.92 -3.08
CA ARG A 256 16.02 -5.73 -4.33
C ARG A 256 16.92 -6.91 -4.70
N LYS A 257 17.10 -7.90 -3.81
CA LYS A 257 17.80 -9.16 -4.12
C LYS A 257 16.89 -10.13 -4.87
N ARG A 258 15.57 -10.00 -4.70
CA ARG A 258 14.56 -10.88 -5.33
C ARG A 258 13.87 -10.23 -6.53
N HIS A 259 13.88 -8.91 -6.62
CA HIS A 259 13.11 -8.14 -7.60
C HIS A 259 13.95 -7.06 -8.27
N HIS A 260 13.51 -6.64 -9.44
CA HIS A 260 14.10 -5.56 -10.20
C HIS A 260 13.36 -4.26 -9.91
N VAL A 261 14.11 -3.16 -9.68
CA VAL A 261 13.53 -1.85 -9.40
C VAL A 261 14.08 -0.82 -10.40
N LEU A 262 13.20 -0.28 -11.23
CA LEU A 262 13.46 0.78 -12.19
C LEU A 262 12.93 2.12 -11.64
N GLN A 263 13.79 3.12 -11.55
CA GLN A 263 13.45 4.42 -10.97
C GLN A 263 13.65 5.54 -11.99
N ALA A 264 12.68 6.43 -12.12
CA ALA A 264 12.75 7.65 -12.91
C ALA A 264 11.96 8.77 -12.22
N VAL A 265 12.03 9.99 -12.76
CA VAL A 265 11.13 11.06 -12.36
C VAL A 265 9.69 10.74 -12.79
N HIS A 266 8.70 11.44 -12.22
CA HIS A 266 7.29 11.23 -12.57
C HIS A 266 6.99 11.67 -14.01
N PRO A 267 6.12 10.97 -14.77
CA PRO A 267 5.76 11.32 -16.15
C PRO A 267 4.92 12.59 -16.30
N SER A 268 4.62 13.32 -15.23
CA SER A 268 3.89 14.59 -15.32
C SER A 268 4.61 15.62 -16.20
N PRO A 269 3.88 16.55 -16.84
CA PRO A 269 4.49 17.64 -17.60
C PRO A 269 5.54 18.43 -16.81
N LEU A 270 5.38 18.54 -15.49
CA LEU A 270 6.29 19.27 -14.60
C LEU A 270 7.65 18.59 -14.43
N SER A 271 7.78 17.31 -14.75
CA SER A 271 9.00 16.54 -14.46
C SER A 271 9.49 15.64 -15.58
N ALA A 272 8.67 15.28 -16.57
CA ALA A 272 9.00 14.28 -17.58
C ALA A 272 10.32 14.57 -18.33
N HIS A 273 10.58 15.84 -18.66
CA HIS A 273 11.81 16.28 -19.33
C HIS A 273 13.07 16.16 -18.46
N ARG A 274 12.92 15.94 -17.13
CA ARG A 274 14.05 15.83 -16.19
C ARG A 274 14.55 14.40 -16.02
N GLY A 275 14.14 13.45 -16.89
CA GLY A 275 14.64 12.08 -16.90
C GLY A 275 13.56 10.98 -16.91
N PHE A 276 12.32 11.29 -17.28
CA PHE A 276 11.35 10.26 -17.66
C PHE A 276 11.51 9.88 -19.13
N PHE A 277 11.60 10.89 -20.03
CA PHE A 277 11.89 10.63 -21.41
C PHE A 277 13.30 10.09 -21.59
N GLY A 278 13.40 8.97 -22.32
CA GLY A 278 14.64 8.22 -22.53
C GLY A 278 15.00 7.26 -21.37
N CYS A 279 14.15 7.07 -20.36
CA CYS A 279 14.40 6.11 -19.28
C CYS A 279 14.36 4.65 -19.77
N LYS A 280 13.62 4.38 -20.86
CA LYS A 280 13.49 3.06 -21.50
C LYS A 280 12.98 1.98 -20.53
N HIS A 281 12.08 2.34 -19.64
CA HIS A 281 11.62 1.40 -18.62
C HIS A 281 10.80 0.27 -19.21
N PHE A 282 10.08 0.47 -20.32
CA PHE A 282 9.22 -0.55 -20.92
C PHE A 282 10.04 -1.67 -21.57
N SER A 283 11.05 -1.33 -22.38
CA SER A 283 11.97 -2.32 -22.96
C SER A 283 12.83 -3.00 -21.90
N LYS A 284 13.39 -2.22 -20.96
CA LYS A 284 14.17 -2.76 -19.83
C LYS A 284 13.36 -3.72 -18.97
N ALA A 285 12.07 -3.43 -18.71
CA ALA A 285 11.21 -4.35 -17.98
C ALA A 285 11.10 -5.69 -18.71
N ASN A 286 10.89 -5.68 -20.01
CA ASN A 286 10.80 -6.91 -20.79
C ASN A 286 12.12 -7.70 -20.81
N GLU A 287 13.27 -7.03 -20.86
CA GLU A 287 14.58 -7.68 -20.72
C GLU A 287 14.73 -8.35 -19.35
N LEU A 288 14.35 -7.65 -18.28
CA LEU A 288 14.43 -8.16 -16.91
C LEU A 288 13.46 -9.33 -16.67
N LEU A 289 12.25 -9.26 -17.23
CA LEU A 289 11.29 -10.37 -17.18
C LEU A 289 11.84 -11.61 -17.88
N LYS A 290 12.41 -11.45 -19.08
CA LYS A 290 13.05 -12.56 -19.82
C LYS A 290 14.21 -13.18 -19.02
N LYS A 291 15.07 -12.35 -18.40
CA LYS A 291 16.16 -12.80 -17.51
C LYS A 291 15.64 -13.58 -16.31
N SER A 292 14.46 -13.28 -15.84
CA SER A 292 13.78 -13.94 -14.72
C SER A 292 12.90 -15.13 -15.17
N GLY A 293 13.00 -15.58 -16.42
CA GLY A 293 12.21 -16.69 -16.97
C GLY A 293 10.72 -16.39 -17.15
N LYS A 294 10.34 -15.10 -17.17
CA LYS A 294 8.95 -14.68 -17.32
C LYS A 294 8.66 -14.19 -18.75
N SER A 295 7.40 -14.38 -19.20
CA SER A 295 6.95 -13.83 -20.47
C SER A 295 6.97 -12.30 -20.44
N PRO A 296 7.46 -11.63 -21.50
CA PRO A 296 7.44 -10.17 -21.59
C PRO A 296 6.01 -9.65 -21.68
N ILE A 297 5.86 -8.35 -21.42
CA ILE A 297 4.59 -7.63 -21.63
C ILE A 297 4.52 -7.17 -23.09
N ASN A 298 3.40 -7.43 -23.74
CA ASN A 298 3.08 -6.79 -25.01
C ASN A 298 2.51 -5.38 -24.75
N TRP A 299 3.39 -4.39 -24.72
CA TRP A 299 3.03 -3.01 -24.46
C TRP A 299 2.12 -2.37 -25.50
N LYS A 300 1.98 -3.00 -26.68
CA LYS A 300 1.09 -2.56 -27.78
C LYS A 300 -0.36 -2.99 -27.58
N GLU A 301 -0.60 -3.94 -26.70
CA GLU A 301 -1.93 -4.47 -26.40
C GLU A 301 -2.55 -3.68 -25.25
N LEU A 302 -3.49 -2.78 -25.61
CA LEU A 302 -4.16 -1.84 -24.72
C LEU A 302 -5.68 -2.02 -24.78
#